data_1c99e68cffb21fdd8f354112461c44ab
#
_entry.id   1c99e68cffb21fdd8f354112461c44ab
#
_cell.length_a   1.000
_cell.length_b   1.000
_cell.length_c   1.000
_cell.angle_alpha   90.00
_cell.angle_beta   90.00
_cell.angle_gamma   90.00
#
_symmetry.space_group_name_H-M   'P 1'
#
loop_
_entity.id
_entity.type
_entity.pdbx_description
1 polymer ?
#
loop_
_entity_poly.entity_id
_entity_poly.type
_entity_poly.pdbx_seq_one_letter_code
_entity_poly.pdbx_strand_id
1 'polypeptide(L)'
;MDTPVLAVRHVSKSFAGVRALVDIDLDIAPGEIHCLAGENGSGKSTLIKVISGVHTPEQGTVSIGGRDFTRLTPADAIDAGVRVIYQDFSIFPNLSVMENIALGSEVAAGRRLVNRSRMREVAREAVAKIGFQVDLDELVGNLSVADKQLVAISRALMGDAKLIIMDEPTTALTKKEVRALFDIVADLQSRGIAILFVSHKLEEVFEIAQRFTILRSGRKVITCPKEELDRASFARHMTGRDFDEERYQPGDITEAPILEVEGATVSGAFAEASLSVRPGEILGITGLLGSGRTELAMSLFGMLPLDSGRIRVKGQDVTLRGVRDAIAAGIAYVPEDRLTEGLFLSRSIGENITISEMESFTKALGFIDKKAIRDEEKKWVKRLDVVTPDPANAVNTLSGGNQQKVVLAKWLATKPSVLILNGPTVGVDIGSKFTIHSILRELAAQGMAVIIISDDIAEVLTNCSTIAIMRAGHLSDPINPDTLTEAELTRLLSEDQAPASSTEGGEN
;
A
#
# COMPACT_ATOMS: atom_id res chain seq x y z
N MET A 1 3.10 -37.23 11.79
CA MET A 1 3.30 -35.85 11.29
C MET A 1 3.87 -35.98 9.90
N ASP A 2 3.21 -35.42 8.92
CA ASP A 2 3.69 -35.47 7.53
C ASP A 2 5.00 -34.70 7.41
N THR A 3 5.90 -35.21 6.57
CA THR A 3 7.19 -34.55 6.31
C THR A 3 6.91 -33.17 5.69
N PRO A 4 7.45 -32.05 6.22
CA PRO A 4 7.20 -30.73 5.66
C PRO A 4 7.75 -30.64 4.22
N VAL A 5 7.06 -29.89 3.36
CA VAL A 5 7.52 -29.62 2.00
C VAL A 5 8.74 -28.69 2.01
N LEU A 6 8.80 -27.80 2.98
CA LEU A 6 9.94 -26.93 3.26
C LEU A 6 10.26 -26.96 4.75
N ALA A 7 11.53 -27.13 5.08
CA ALA A 7 12.04 -26.90 6.42
C ALA A 7 13.32 -26.07 6.36
N VAL A 8 13.32 -24.96 7.05
CA VAL A 8 14.50 -24.08 7.25
C VAL A 8 14.93 -24.24 8.69
N ARG A 9 16.23 -24.49 8.95
CA ARG A 9 16.77 -24.74 10.29
C ARG A 9 17.99 -23.89 10.54
N HIS A 10 17.91 -23.05 11.58
CA HIS A 10 19.02 -22.22 12.09
C HIS A 10 19.68 -21.36 11.02
N VAL A 11 18.92 -20.89 10.03
CA VAL A 11 19.46 -20.13 8.89
C VAL A 11 19.85 -18.72 9.29
N SER A 12 21.13 -18.39 9.01
CA SER A 12 21.67 -17.04 9.21
C SER A 12 22.35 -16.53 7.95
N LYS A 13 22.20 -15.21 7.66
CA LYS A 13 22.78 -14.54 6.51
C LYS A 13 23.06 -13.07 6.81
N SER A 14 24.27 -12.62 6.42
CA SER A 14 24.70 -11.23 6.54
C SER A 14 25.14 -10.65 5.19
N PHE A 15 25.04 -9.33 5.04
CA PHE A 15 25.55 -8.58 3.87
C PHE A 15 26.27 -7.32 4.36
N ALA A 16 27.53 -7.15 3.99
CA ALA A 16 28.32 -5.95 4.29
C ALA A 16 28.20 -5.47 5.76
N GLY A 17 28.17 -6.42 6.70
CA GLY A 17 28.07 -6.15 8.16
C GLY A 17 26.63 -6.02 8.69
N VAL A 18 25.62 -6.05 7.84
CA VAL A 18 24.21 -6.07 8.26
C VAL A 18 23.72 -7.51 8.36
N ARG A 19 23.22 -7.92 9.51
CA ARG A 19 22.62 -9.24 9.73
C ARG A 19 21.19 -9.25 9.17
N ALA A 20 21.03 -9.78 7.96
CA ALA A 20 19.74 -9.84 7.28
C ALA A 20 18.84 -10.98 7.80
N LEU A 21 19.44 -12.11 8.23
CA LEU A 21 18.75 -13.23 8.87
C LEU A 21 19.60 -13.71 10.03
N VAL A 22 18.95 -14.03 11.15
CA VAL A 22 19.60 -14.50 12.38
C VAL A 22 18.78 -15.65 12.97
N ASP A 23 19.30 -16.87 12.83
CA ASP A 23 18.78 -18.08 13.46
C ASP A 23 17.29 -18.32 13.11
N ILE A 24 16.99 -18.40 11.81
CA ILE A 24 15.62 -18.55 11.31
C ILE A 24 15.26 -20.03 11.20
N ASP A 25 14.13 -20.40 11.82
CA ASP A 25 13.43 -21.65 11.64
C ASP A 25 12.06 -21.44 11.04
N LEU A 26 11.72 -22.21 9.99
CA LEU A 26 10.43 -22.18 9.31
C LEU A 26 10.09 -23.56 8.78
N ASP A 27 8.84 -24.00 8.97
CA ASP A 27 8.30 -25.24 8.41
C ASP A 27 7.02 -24.92 7.65
N ILE A 28 6.86 -25.55 6.48
CA ILE A 28 5.64 -25.48 5.68
C ILE A 28 5.20 -26.90 5.35
N ALA A 29 3.95 -27.24 5.67
CA ALA A 29 3.37 -28.53 5.37
C ALA A 29 2.91 -28.64 3.89
N PRO A 30 2.77 -29.83 3.32
CA PRO A 30 2.13 -29.99 2.01
C PRO A 30 0.72 -29.40 1.99
N GLY A 31 0.38 -28.63 0.96
CA GLY A 31 -0.95 -28.01 0.83
C GLY A 31 -1.25 -26.94 1.89
N GLU A 32 -0.24 -26.39 2.55
CA GLU A 32 -0.41 -25.27 3.49
C GLU A 32 -0.26 -23.93 2.79
N ILE A 33 -1.16 -22.99 3.09
CA ILE A 33 -0.96 -21.56 2.79
C ILE A 33 -0.33 -20.92 4.01
N HIS A 34 0.98 -20.74 3.96
CA HIS A 34 1.77 -20.12 5.00
C HIS A 34 2.07 -18.66 4.64
N CYS A 35 1.76 -17.72 5.52
CA CYS A 35 2.11 -16.32 5.31
C CYS A 35 3.42 -15.95 5.99
N LEU A 36 4.34 -15.35 5.22
CA LEU A 36 5.54 -14.73 5.75
C LEU A 36 5.35 -13.22 5.82
N ALA A 37 5.18 -12.71 7.03
CA ALA A 37 4.91 -11.30 7.28
C ALA A 37 6.10 -10.58 7.93
N GLY A 38 6.10 -9.26 7.86
CA GLY A 38 7.12 -8.41 8.48
C GLY A 38 7.26 -7.09 7.73
N GLU A 39 7.78 -6.07 8.40
CA GLU A 39 8.05 -4.77 7.80
C GLU A 39 9.10 -4.85 6.68
N ASN A 40 9.22 -3.76 5.91
CA ASN A 40 10.29 -3.64 4.92
C ASN A 40 11.66 -3.70 5.60
N GLY A 41 12.57 -4.50 5.03
CA GLY A 41 13.88 -4.75 5.64
C GLY A 41 13.89 -5.80 6.77
N SER A 42 12.78 -6.46 7.09
CA SER A 42 12.72 -7.50 8.12
C SER A 42 13.44 -8.81 7.76
N GLY A 43 13.87 -8.99 6.50
CA GLY A 43 14.59 -10.17 6.02
C GLY A 43 13.77 -11.10 5.10
N LYS A 44 12.49 -10.82 4.81
CA LYS A 44 11.62 -11.67 3.97
C LYS A 44 12.22 -12.02 2.62
N SER A 45 12.59 -11.02 1.83
CA SER A 45 13.18 -11.25 0.49
C SER A 45 14.54 -11.94 0.56
N THR A 46 15.29 -11.77 1.65
CA THR A 46 16.54 -12.54 1.88
C THR A 46 16.23 -14.00 2.14
N LEU A 47 15.22 -14.31 2.95
CA LEU A 47 14.80 -15.68 3.22
C LEU A 47 14.27 -16.36 1.94
N ILE A 48 13.48 -15.68 1.15
CA ILE A 48 13.03 -16.16 -0.18
C ILE A 48 14.23 -16.51 -1.06
N LYS A 49 15.24 -15.63 -1.13
CA LYS A 49 16.46 -15.86 -1.92
C LYS A 49 17.32 -17.00 -1.39
N VAL A 50 17.26 -17.28 -0.09
CA VAL A 50 17.92 -18.48 0.49
C VAL A 50 17.15 -19.74 0.10
N ILE A 51 15.82 -19.76 0.24
CA ILE A 51 14.96 -20.92 -0.09
C ILE A 51 15.00 -21.22 -1.60
N SER A 52 15.13 -20.18 -2.44
CA SER A 52 15.25 -20.34 -3.90
C SER A 52 16.67 -20.63 -4.39
N GLY A 53 17.65 -20.72 -3.49
CA GLY A 53 19.04 -21.04 -3.84
C GLY A 53 19.84 -19.89 -4.44
N VAL A 54 19.28 -18.68 -4.49
CA VAL A 54 19.99 -17.46 -4.98
C VAL A 54 21.08 -17.03 -3.99
N HIS A 55 20.81 -17.19 -2.68
CA HIS A 55 21.77 -16.91 -1.64
C HIS A 55 22.09 -18.16 -0.84
N THR A 56 23.38 -18.45 -0.67
CA THR A 56 23.83 -19.48 0.26
C THR A 56 23.81 -18.92 1.68
N PRO A 57 23.17 -19.58 2.67
CA PRO A 57 23.23 -19.18 4.06
C PRO A 57 24.64 -19.32 4.61
N GLU A 58 24.98 -18.54 5.65
CA GLU A 58 26.26 -18.66 6.35
C GLU A 58 26.20 -19.80 7.38
N GLN A 59 25.02 -20.05 7.93
CA GLN A 59 24.75 -21.13 8.88
C GLN A 59 23.35 -21.69 8.60
N GLY A 60 23.14 -22.94 9.02
CA GLY A 60 21.87 -23.61 8.91
C GLY A 60 21.69 -24.42 7.62
N THR A 61 20.52 -25.01 7.48
CA THR A 61 20.15 -25.87 6.36
C THR A 61 18.77 -25.54 5.82
N VAL A 62 18.55 -25.83 4.54
CA VAL A 62 17.23 -25.81 3.89
C VAL A 62 16.92 -27.22 3.45
N SER A 63 15.77 -27.76 3.88
CA SER A 63 15.26 -29.07 3.45
C SER A 63 14.01 -28.86 2.57
N ILE A 64 13.97 -29.50 1.42
CA ILE A 64 12.85 -29.45 0.49
C ILE A 64 12.41 -30.88 0.20
N GLY A 65 11.17 -31.19 0.53
CA GLY A 65 10.60 -32.54 0.34
C GLY A 65 11.39 -33.64 1.06
N GLY A 66 11.98 -33.31 2.23
CA GLY A 66 12.79 -34.24 3.04
C GLY A 66 14.25 -34.39 2.57
N ARG A 67 14.70 -33.63 1.59
CA ARG A 67 16.12 -33.59 1.15
C ARG A 67 16.78 -32.34 1.71
N ASP A 68 17.87 -32.53 2.43
CA ASP A 68 18.67 -31.46 3.05
C ASP A 68 19.70 -30.87 2.09
N PHE A 69 19.79 -29.55 2.07
CA PHE A 69 20.76 -28.79 1.31
C PHE A 69 21.54 -27.85 2.24
N THR A 70 22.83 -28.03 2.32
CA THR A 70 23.76 -27.06 2.97
C THR A 70 24.16 -25.96 1.97
N ARG A 71 24.12 -26.28 0.69
CA ARG A 71 24.32 -25.35 -0.42
C ARG A 71 23.29 -25.64 -1.49
N LEU A 72 22.26 -24.83 -1.54
CA LEU A 72 21.20 -24.90 -2.51
C LEU A 72 21.53 -23.97 -3.69
N THR A 73 21.38 -24.46 -4.93
CA THR A 73 21.43 -23.62 -6.13
C THR A 73 20.01 -23.39 -6.68
N PRO A 74 19.80 -22.37 -7.53
CA PRO A 74 18.48 -22.16 -8.14
C PRO A 74 18.00 -23.38 -8.95
N ALA A 75 18.91 -24.11 -9.61
CA ALA A 75 18.58 -25.32 -10.32
C ALA A 75 18.10 -26.41 -9.37
N ASP A 76 18.79 -26.65 -8.25
CA ASP A 76 18.40 -27.62 -7.23
C ASP A 76 17.03 -27.28 -6.63
N ALA A 77 16.75 -26.00 -6.36
CA ALA A 77 15.45 -25.55 -5.83
C ALA A 77 14.32 -25.82 -6.85
N ILE A 78 14.53 -25.51 -8.12
CA ILE A 78 13.59 -25.78 -9.20
C ILE A 78 13.34 -27.29 -9.34
N ASP A 79 14.39 -28.10 -9.33
CA ASP A 79 14.27 -29.56 -9.46
C ASP A 79 13.59 -30.19 -8.22
N ALA A 80 13.76 -29.61 -7.05
CA ALA A 80 13.07 -30.03 -5.83
C ALA A 80 11.58 -29.59 -5.78
N GLY A 81 11.12 -28.77 -6.73
CA GLY A 81 9.73 -28.33 -6.86
C GLY A 81 9.42 -26.96 -6.27
N VAL A 82 10.43 -26.14 -5.97
CA VAL A 82 10.23 -24.75 -5.52
C VAL A 82 10.08 -23.84 -6.73
N ARG A 83 9.07 -22.98 -6.72
CA ARG A 83 8.84 -21.93 -7.72
C ARG A 83 8.67 -20.60 -7.03
N VAL A 84 9.21 -19.54 -7.60
CA VAL A 84 9.13 -18.18 -7.04
C VAL A 84 8.51 -17.23 -8.05
N ILE A 85 7.50 -16.51 -7.61
CA ILE A 85 6.91 -15.38 -8.31
C ILE A 85 7.35 -14.14 -7.53
N TYR A 86 8.28 -13.38 -8.11
CA TYR A 86 8.81 -12.16 -7.52
C TYR A 86 7.87 -10.97 -7.76
N GLN A 87 8.02 -9.91 -6.99
CA GLN A 87 7.21 -8.70 -7.05
C GLN A 87 7.17 -8.04 -8.44
N ASP A 88 8.26 -8.12 -9.21
CA ASP A 88 8.38 -7.65 -10.59
C ASP A 88 7.94 -8.69 -11.64
N PHE A 89 7.29 -9.80 -11.17
CA PHE A 89 6.87 -10.98 -11.96
C PHE A 89 8.01 -11.71 -12.67
N SER A 90 9.20 -11.14 -12.78
CA SER A 90 10.35 -11.64 -13.52
C SER A 90 9.98 -12.15 -14.93
N ILE A 91 9.16 -11.38 -15.64
CA ILE A 91 8.69 -11.67 -17.00
C ILE A 91 9.48 -10.85 -18.03
N PHE A 92 9.50 -11.31 -19.27
CA PHE A 92 10.12 -10.62 -20.39
C PHE A 92 9.05 -9.88 -21.20
N PRO A 93 8.90 -8.56 -21.09
CA PRO A 93 7.82 -7.82 -21.70
C PRO A 93 7.82 -7.83 -23.23
N ASN A 94 8.99 -8.05 -23.82
CA ASN A 94 9.24 -8.14 -25.26
C ASN A 94 9.07 -9.54 -25.86
N LEU A 95 8.72 -10.52 -25.04
CA LEU A 95 8.39 -11.88 -25.47
C LEU A 95 6.89 -12.13 -25.39
N SER A 96 6.38 -13.08 -26.19
CA SER A 96 5.00 -13.48 -26.15
C SER A 96 4.66 -14.24 -24.87
N VAL A 97 3.37 -14.39 -24.57
CA VAL A 97 2.86 -15.23 -23.48
C VAL A 97 3.43 -16.63 -23.56
N MET A 98 3.35 -17.25 -24.76
CA MET A 98 3.91 -18.59 -25.02
C MET A 98 5.40 -18.65 -24.68
N GLU A 99 6.17 -17.68 -25.12
CA GLU A 99 7.62 -17.65 -24.88
C GLU A 99 7.94 -17.43 -23.40
N ASN A 100 7.23 -16.55 -22.72
CA ASN A 100 7.40 -16.33 -21.27
C ASN A 100 7.14 -17.61 -20.46
N ILE A 101 6.12 -18.38 -20.81
CA ILE A 101 5.76 -19.61 -20.11
C ILE A 101 6.74 -20.74 -20.44
N ALA A 102 7.00 -20.99 -21.72
CA ALA A 102 7.69 -22.21 -22.15
C ALA A 102 9.21 -22.13 -22.24
N LEU A 103 9.80 -20.90 -22.31
CA LEU A 103 11.24 -20.71 -22.51
C LEU A 103 12.09 -21.43 -21.45
N GLY A 104 11.69 -21.36 -20.18
CA GLY A 104 12.42 -22.00 -19.09
C GLY A 104 12.56 -23.52 -19.27
N SER A 105 11.52 -24.19 -19.76
CA SER A 105 11.53 -25.63 -20.01
C SER A 105 12.41 -26.03 -21.21
N GLU A 106 12.45 -25.20 -22.25
CA GLU A 106 13.31 -25.43 -23.41
C GLU A 106 14.80 -25.27 -23.05
N VAL A 107 15.11 -24.26 -22.23
CA VAL A 107 16.49 -24.03 -21.73
C VAL A 107 16.92 -25.16 -20.80
N ALA A 108 16.07 -25.55 -19.85
CA ALA A 108 16.37 -26.67 -18.93
C ALA A 108 16.59 -28.01 -19.67
N ALA A 109 15.88 -28.23 -20.78
CA ALA A 109 16.08 -29.40 -21.62
C ALA A 109 17.36 -29.34 -22.48
N GLY A 110 18.16 -28.28 -22.40
CA GLY A 110 19.41 -28.12 -23.14
C GLY A 110 19.25 -28.05 -24.66
N ARG A 111 18.09 -27.65 -25.14
CA ARG A 111 17.75 -27.67 -26.57
C ARG A 111 18.43 -26.50 -27.31
N ARG A 112 19.10 -26.83 -28.42
CA ARG A 112 19.77 -25.81 -29.27
C ARG A 112 18.82 -25.19 -30.31
N LEU A 113 17.67 -25.82 -30.58
CA LEU A 113 16.67 -25.37 -31.56
C LEU A 113 15.34 -25.17 -30.87
N VAL A 114 14.70 -24.04 -31.14
CA VAL A 114 13.37 -23.69 -30.60
C VAL A 114 12.29 -24.44 -31.38
N ASN A 115 11.45 -25.16 -30.70
CA ASN A 115 10.25 -25.81 -31.27
C ASN A 115 8.98 -25.05 -30.86
N ARG A 116 8.54 -24.12 -31.70
CA ARG A 116 7.36 -23.26 -31.41
C ARG A 116 6.06 -24.06 -31.20
N SER A 117 5.85 -25.16 -31.95
CA SER A 117 4.64 -25.99 -31.78
C SER A 117 4.57 -26.61 -30.38
N ARG A 118 5.69 -27.13 -29.90
CA ARG A 118 5.80 -27.68 -28.56
C ARG A 118 5.67 -26.59 -27.48
N MET A 119 6.31 -25.44 -27.67
CA MET A 119 6.16 -24.32 -26.73
C MET A 119 4.70 -23.90 -26.60
N ARG A 120 3.96 -23.87 -27.73
CA ARG A 120 2.52 -23.54 -27.73
C ARG A 120 1.69 -24.59 -26.99
N GLU A 121 1.99 -25.86 -27.16
CA GLU A 121 1.32 -26.94 -26.43
C GLU A 121 1.54 -26.81 -24.92
N VAL A 122 2.79 -26.67 -24.51
CA VAL A 122 3.22 -26.46 -23.13
C VAL A 122 2.54 -25.22 -22.51
N ALA A 123 2.56 -24.10 -23.22
CA ALA A 123 1.92 -22.86 -22.73
C ALA A 123 0.41 -23.02 -22.62
N ARG A 124 -0.26 -23.70 -23.57
CA ARG A 124 -1.70 -23.96 -23.53
C ARG A 124 -2.08 -24.80 -22.32
N GLU A 125 -1.31 -25.85 -22.03
CA GLU A 125 -1.53 -26.68 -20.84
C GLU A 125 -1.36 -25.87 -19.55
N ALA A 126 -0.35 -25.00 -19.49
CA ALA A 126 -0.06 -24.19 -18.31
C ALA A 126 -1.19 -23.18 -18.01
N VAL A 127 -1.67 -22.44 -19.02
CA VAL A 127 -2.77 -21.47 -18.83
C VAL A 127 -4.10 -22.18 -18.52
N ALA A 128 -4.31 -23.37 -19.08
CA ALA A 128 -5.52 -24.16 -18.82
C ALA A 128 -5.61 -24.64 -17.36
N LYS A 129 -4.45 -24.88 -16.69
CA LYS A 129 -4.40 -25.30 -15.27
C LYS A 129 -5.07 -24.30 -14.32
N ILE A 130 -5.10 -23.03 -14.67
CA ILE A 130 -5.69 -21.95 -13.86
C ILE A 130 -6.89 -21.28 -14.55
N GLY A 131 -7.39 -21.86 -15.64
CA GLY A 131 -8.53 -21.31 -16.40
C GLY A 131 -8.23 -19.94 -17.05
N PHE A 132 -6.97 -19.57 -17.24
CA PHE A 132 -6.58 -18.30 -17.82
C PHE A 132 -6.78 -18.29 -19.34
N GLN A 133 -7.59 -17.33 -19.81
CA GLN A 133 -7.85 -17.14 -21.24
C GLN A 133 -7.03 -15.96 -21.76
N VAL A 134 -6.06 -16.24 -22.62
CA VAL A 134 -5.14 -15.23 -23.19
C VAL A 134 -4.68 -15.66 -24.58
N ASP A 135 -4.41 -14.69 -25.44
CA ASP A 135 -3.72 -14.96 -26.70
C ASP A 135 -2.25 -15.31 -26.40
N LEU A 136 -1.84 -16.52 -26.78
CA LEU A 136 -0.47 -17.00 -26.54
C LEU A 136 0.58 -16.29 -27.39
N ASP A 137 0.19 -15.61 -28.45
CA ASP A 137 1.09 -14.83 -29.32
C ASP A 137 1.18 -13.36 -28.91
N GLU A 138 0.30 -12.86 -28.01
CA GLU A 138 0.33 -11.49 -27.49
C GLU A 138 1.63 -11.23 -26.72
N LEU A 139 2.20 -10.03 -26.90
CA LEU A 139 3.37 -9.61 -26.13
C LEU A 139 2.96 -9.34 -24.68
N VAL A 140 3.72 -9.91 -23.73
CA VAL A 140 3.44 -9.72 -22.31
C VAL A 140 3.49 -8.25 -21.89
N GLY A 141 4.29 -7.43 -22.57
CA GLY A 141 4.34 -5.98 -22.34
C GLY A 141 2.99 -5.28 -22.45
N ASN A 142 2.11 -5.75 -23.35
CA ASN A 142 0.79 -5.17 -23.64
C ASN A 142 -0.32 -5.64 -22.68
N LEU A 143 -0.07 -6.68 -21.87
CA LEU A 143 -1.05 -7.23 -20.96
C LEU A 143 -1.30 -6.30 -19.76
N SER A 144 -2.47 -6.44 -19.15
CA SER A 144 -2.77 -5.83 -17.84
C SER A 144 -1.83 -6.38 -16.77
N VAL A 145 -1.73 -5.69 -15.64
CA VAL A 145 -0.91 -6.15 -14.49
C VAL A 145 -1.43 -7.50 -13.98
N ALA A 146 -2.74 -7.67 -13.91
CA ALA A 146 -3.38 -8.93 -13.51
C ALA A 146 -3.03 -10.08 -14.46
N ASP A 147 -3.11 -9.85 -15.76
CA ASP A 147 -2.76 -10.87 -16.75
C ASP A 147 -1.26 -11.24 -16.70
N LYS A 148 -0.39 -10.25 -16.47
CA LYS A 148 1.05 -10.49 -16.23
C LYS A 148 1.27 -11.40 -15.02
N GLN A 149 0.51 -11.21 -13.95
CA GLN A 149 0.51 -12.08 -12.77
C GLN A 149 0.11 -13.52 -13.15
N LEU A 150 -0.98 -13.66 -13.93
CA LEU A 150 -1.45 -14.98 -14.38
C LEU A 150 -0.45 -15.69 -15.31
N VAL A 151 0.28 -14.97 -16.14
CA VAL A 151 1.41 -15.51 -16.92
C VAL A 151 2.51 -16.02 -15.98
N ALA A 152 2.88 -15.27 -14.93
CA ALA A 152 3.89 -15.68 -13.97
C ALA A 152 3.46 -16.93 -13.19
N ILE A 153 2.18 -17.01 -12.77
CA ILE A 153 1.61 -18.19 -12.11
C ILE A 153 1.59 -19.39 -13.07
N SER A 154 1.13 -19.23 -14.32
CA SER A 154 1.13 -20.28 -15.33
C SER A 154 2.54 -20.84 -15.56
N ARG A 155 3.55 -19.96 -15.62
CA ARG A 155 4.95 -20.35 -15.70
C ARG A 155 5.42 -21.13 -14.47
N ALA A 156 5.02 -20.70 -13.26
CA ALA A 156 5.36 -21.39 -12.02
C ALA A 156 4.77 -22.81 -11.93
N LEU A 157 3.62 -23.04 -12.57
CA LEU A 157 2.94 -24.36 -12.63
C LEU A 157 3.53 -25.30 -13.68
N MET A 158 4.60 -24.90 -14.37
CA MET A 158 5.35 -25.77 -15.25
C MET A 158 6.16 -26.80 -14.45
N GLY A 159 5.94 -28.10 -14.73
CA GLY A 159 6.56 -29.20 -13.98
C GLY A 159 5.87 -29.47 -12.63
N ASP A 160 6.54 -30.20 -11.74
CA ASP A 160 6.02 -30.62 -10.43
C ASP A 160 6.29 -29.56 -9.37
N ALA A 161 5.49 -28.50 -9.34
CA ALA A 161 5.55 -27.52 -8.27
C ALA A 161 5.00 -28.12 -6.97
N LYS A 162 5.82 -28.13 -5.91
CA LYS A 162 5.43 -28.55 -4.55
C LYS A 162 5.24 -27.37 -3.63
N LEU A 163 6.03 -26.30 -3.87
CA LEU A 163 5.98 -25.04 -3.13
C LEU A 163 6.03 -23.87 -4.12
N ILE A 164 5.05 -22.98 -4.04
CA ILE A 164 5.06 -21.71 -4.76
C ILE A 164 5.24 -20.59 -3.76
N ILE A 165 6.27 -19.77 -3.96
CA ILE A 165 6.53 -18.56 -3.18
C ILE A 165 6.01 -17.38 -3.99
N MET A 166 5.13 -16.56 -3.39
CA MET A 166 4.56 -15.36 -3.98
C MET A 166 5.01 -14.15 -3.18
N ASP A 167 5.91 -13.35 -3.73
CA ASP A 167 6.47 -12.15 -3.07
C ASP A 167 5.64 -10.91 -3.45
N GLU A 168 4.80 -10.45 -2.51
CA GLU A 168 3.88 -9.30 -2.65
C GLU A 168 3.01 -9.33 -3.93
N PRO A 169 2.29 -10.42 -4.21
CA PRO A 169 1.64 -10.62 -5.51
C PRO A 169 0.44 -9.68 -5.77
N THR A 170 -0.01 -8.92 -4.79
CA THR A 170 -1.24 -8.13 -4.83
C THR A 170 -0.99 -6.62 -4.92
N THR A 171 0.28 -6.17 -4.92
CA THR A 171 0.63 -4.74 -4.78
C THR A 171 0.02 -3.85 -5.86
N ALA A 172 -0.17 -4.37 -7.07
CA ALA A 172 -0.68 -3.60 -8.21
C ALA A 172 -2.03 -4.13 -8.74
N LEU A 173 -2.75 -4.91 -7.93
CA LEU A 173 -4.03 -5.50 -8.29
C LEU A 173 -5.20 -4.74 -7.66
N THR A 174 -6.31 -4.66 -8.39
CA THR A 174 -7.60 -4.21 -7.85
C THR A 174 -8.20 -5.24 -6.88
N LYS A 175 -9.12 -4.84 -6.00
CA LYS A 175 -9.82 -5.75 -5.06
C LYS A 175 -10.46 -6.96 -5.76
N LYS A 176 -11.02 -6.77 -6.97
CA LYS A 176 -11.59 -7.84 -7.77
C LYS A 176 -10.53 -8.84 -8.23
N GLU A 177 -9.38 -8.34 -8.68
CA GLU A 177 -8.27 -9.16 -9.15
C GLU A 177 -7.58 -9.90 -8.00
N VAL A 178 -7.48 -9.29 -6.81
CA VAL A 178 -7.00 -9.95 -5.59
C VAL A 178 -7.86 -11.15 -5.23
N ARG A 179 -9.20 -11.02 -5.27
CA ARG A 179 -10.11 -12.14 -5.02
C ARG A 179 -9.92 -13.27 -6.03
N ALA A 180 -9.82 -12.94 -7.33
CA ALA A 180 -9.55 -13.93 -8.36
C ALA A 180 -8.20 -14.65 -8.15
N LEU A 181 -7.18 -13.93 -7.69
CA LEU A 181 -5.89 -14.53 -7.31
C LEU A 181 -6.06 -15.49 -6.13
N PHE A 182 -6.84 -15.11 -5.11
CA PHE A 182 -7.09 -15.95 -3.93
C PHE A 182 -7.83 -17.23 -4.28
N ASP A 183 -8.80 -17.17 -5.20
CA ASP A 183 -9.49 -18.36 -5.72
C ASP A 183 -8.50 -19.33 -6.41
N ILE A 184 -7.55 -18.79 -7.19
CA ILE A 184 -6.48 -19.58 -7.81
C ILE A 184 -5.57 -20.20 -6.75
N VAL A 185 -5.17 -19.44 -5.73
CA VAL A 185 -4.32 -19.94 -4.64
C VAL A 185 -5.02 -21.03 -3.85
N ALA A 186 -6.32 -20.90 -3.57
CA ALA A 186 -7.12 -21.92 -2.91
C ALA A 186 -7.25 -23.22 -3.77
N ASP A 187 -7.42 -23.08 -5.09
CA ASP A 187 -7.43 -24.22 -6.00
C ASP A 187 -6.07 -24.95 -6.01
N LEU A 188 -4.96 -24.21 -6.07
CA LEU A 188 -3.61 -24.80 -6.01
C LEU A 188 -3.37 -25.53 -4.69
N GLN A 189 -3.78 -24.94 -3.58
CA GLN A 189 -3.71 -25.52 -2.25
C GLN A 189 -4.51 -26.84 -2.18
N SER A 190 -5.72 -26.86 -2.74
CA SER A 190 -6.58 -28.07 -2.78
C SER A 190 -5.94 -29.23 -3.55
N ARG A 191 -5.03 -28.93 -4.46
CA ARG A 191 -4.22 -29.92 -5.21
C ARG A 191 -2.95 -30.36 -4.47
N GLY A 192 -2.76 -29.94 -3.22
CA GLY A 192 -1.63 -30.27 -2.37
C GLY A 192 -0.37 -29.44 -2.59
N ILE A 193 -0.44 -28.37 -3.38
CA ILE A 193 0.68 -27.44 -3.56
C ILE A 193 0.73 -26.50 -2.35
N ALA A 194 1.88 -26.42 -1.69
CA ALA A 194 2.08 -25.47 -0.61
C ALA A 194 2.36 -24.07 -1.16
N ILE A 195 1.86 -23.05 -0.47
CA ILE A 195 2.03 -21.64 -0.86
C ILE A 195 2.73 -20.90 0.27
N LEU A 196 3.85 -20.25 -0.01
CA LEU A 196 4.44 -19.24 0.87
C LEU A 196 4.04 -17.86 0.33
N PHE A 197 3.02 -17.30 0.96
CA PHE A 197 2.47 -16.00 0.59
C PHE A 197 3.16 -14.90 1.38
N VAL A 198 3.81 -13.97 0.71
CA VAL A 198 4.52 -12.87 1.36
C VAL A 198 3.73 -11.59 1.13
N SER A 199 3.21 -11.02 2.20
CA SER A 199 2.48 -9.76 2.16
C SER A 199 2.72 -8.97 3.46
N HIS A 200 2.59 -7.67 3.37
CA HIS A 200 2.56 -6.77 4.51
C HIS A 200 1.14 -6.20 4.74
N LYS A 201 0.15 -6.58 3.94
CA LYS A 201 -1.23 -6.13 4.05
C LYS A 201 -2.02 -7.07 4.96
N LEU A 202 -2.48 -6.55 6.10
CA LEU A 202 -3.20 -7.32 7.12
C LEU A 202 -4.42 -8.04 6.57
N GLU A 203 -5.26 -7.34 5.80
CA GLU A 203 -6.50 -7.89 5.27
C GLU A 203 -6.25 -9.14 4.43
N GLU A 204 -5.28 -9.06 3.51
CA GLU A 204 -4.91 -10.17 2.63
C GLU A 204 -4.40 -11.38 3.41
N VAL A 205 -3.53 -11.11 4.40
CA VAL A 205 -2.93 -12.15 5.22
C VAL A 205 -4.00 -12.88 6.04
N PHE A 206 -4.93 -12.12 6.66
CA PHE A 206 -6.03 -12.71 7.43
C PHE A 206 -7.11 -13.36 6.55
N GLU A 207 -7.22 -13.03 5.28
CA GLU A 207 -8.15 -13.67 4.37
C GLU A 207 -7.64 -15.06 3.94
N ILE A 208 -6.36 -15.16 3.51
CA ILE A 208 -5.86 -16.34 2.81
C ILE A 208 -5.04 -17.31 3.66
N ALA A 209 -4.30 -16.81 4.68
CA ALA A 209 -3.34 -17.62 5.43
C ALA A 209 -4.00 -18.62 6.38
N GLN A 210 -3.36 -19.79 6.55
CA GLN A 210 -3.68 -20.77 7.59
C GLN A 210 -2.74 -20.61 8.80
N ARG A 211 -1.47 -20.27 8.55
CA ARG A 211 -0.44 -20.00 9.55
C ARG A 211 0.39 -18.80 9.17
N PHE A 212 0.95 -18.13 10.17
CA PHE A 212 1.84 -16.99 9.98
C PHE A 212 3.22 -17.26 10.54
N THR A 213 4.23 -16.74 9.87
CA THR A 213 5.54 -16.47 10.47
C THR A 213 5.85 -15.00 10.35
N ILE A 214 6.09 -14.33 11.46
CA ILE A 214 6.41 -12.90 11.50
C ILE A 214 7.91 -12.73 11.69
N LEU A 215 8.54 -12.00 10.77
CA LEU A 215 9.95 -11.59 10.86
C LEU A 215 10.07 -10.12 11.25
N ARG A 216 11.00 -9.82 12.17
CA ARG A 216 11.36 -8.46 12.55
C ARG A 216 12.86 -8.36 12.75
N SER A 217 13.51 -7.37 12.09
CA SER A 217 14.96 -7.13 12.19
C SER A 217 15.81 -8.40 11.99
N GLY A 218 15.44 -9.20 10.98
CA GLY A 218 16.15 -10.43 10.62
C GLY A 218 15.91 -11.62 11.56
N ARG A 219 14.99 -11.54 12.51
CA ARG A 219 14.66 -12.61 13.46
C ARG A 219 13.21 -13.05 13.33
N LYS A 220 12.96 -14.31 13.60
CA LYS A 220 11.61 -14.84 13.77
C LYS A 220 11.06 -14.37 15.12
N VAL A 221 9.90 -13.69 15.08
CA VAL A 221 9.18 -13.24 16.28
C VAL A 221 8.24 -14.34 16.77
N ILE A 222 7.40 -14.84 15.86
CA ILE A 222 6.40 -15.88 16.16
C ILE A 222 6.08 -16.69 14.90
N THR A 223 5.68 -17.94 15.09
CA THR A 223 4.97 -18.76 14.11
C THR A 223 3.75 -19.36 14.81
N CYS A 224 2.56 -19.12 14.30
CA CYS A 224 1.32 -19.60 14.89
C CYS A 224 0.22 -19.79 13.83
N PRO A 225 -0.82 -20.59 14.13
CA PRO A 225 -2.06 -20.63 13.38
C PRO A 225 -2.74 -19.25 13.33
N LYS A 226 -3.51 -19.01 12.29
CA LYS A 226 -4.26 -17.77 12.09
C LYS A 226 -5.18 -17.43 13.26
N GLU A 227 -5.81 -18.43 13.84
CA GLU A 227 -6.80 -18.31 14.90
C GLU A 227 -6.20 -17.84 16.23
N GLU A 228 -4.88 -17.94 16.39
CA GLU A 228 -4.18 -17.54 17.62
C GLU A 228 -3.79 -16.07 17.68
N LEU A 229 -3.93 -15.33 16.57
CA LEU A 229 -3.59 -13.91 16.50
C LEU A 229 -4.77 -13.10 15.96
N ASP A 230 -5.13 -12.05 16.68
CA ASP A 230 -5.96 -10.98 16.15
C ASP A 230 -5.11 -9.94 15.36
N ARG A 231 -5.78 -9.01 14.68
CA ARG A 231 -5.11 -7.99 13.86
C ARG A 231 -4.17 -7.11 14.68
N ALA A 232 -4.56 -6.73 15.90
CA ALA A 232 -3.77 -5.88 16.79
C ALA A 232 -2.49 -6.57 17.24
N SER A 233 -2.60 -7.82 17.74
CA SER A 233 -1.46 -8.63 18.13
C SER A 233 -0.52 -8.91 16.95
N PHE A 234 -1.08 -9.15 15.75
CA PHE A 234 -0.28 -9.33 14.54
C PHE A 234 0.53 -8.06 14.23
N ALA A 235 -0.10 -6.88 14.23
CA ALA A 235 0.57 -5.60 14.01
C ALA A 235 1.65 -5.33 15.07
N ARG A 236 1.36 -5.65 16.35
CA ARG A 236 2.34 -5.57 17.45
C ARG A 236 3.55 -6.47 17.22
N HIS A 237 3.35 -7.72 16.83
CA HIS A 237 4.45 -8.63 16.53
C HIS A 237 5.28 -8.16 15.34
N MET A 238 4.65 -7.60 14.30
CA MET A 238 5.37 -7.07 13.15
C MET A 238 6.25 -5.88 13.49
N THR A 239 5.72 -4.92 14.23
CA THR A 239 6.35 -3.61 14.44
C THR A 239 7.11 -3.52 15.78
N GLY A 240 6.73 -4.35 16.76
CA GLY A 240 7.26 -4.29 18.13
C GLY A 240 6.72 -3.14 18.97
N ARG A 241 5.67 -2.48 18.50
CA ARG A 241 4.99 -1.36 19.18
C ARG A 241 3.58 -1.79 19.53
N ASP A 242 3.10 -1.34 20.69
CA ASP A 242 1.67 -1.38 21.00
C ASP A 242 1.01 -0.25 20.24
N PHE A 243 -0.02 -0.57 19.49
CA PHE A 243 -0.83 0.40 18.78
C PHE A 243 -2.15 0.53 19.52
N ASP A 244 -2.51 1.76 19.81
CA ASP A 244 -3.82 2.09 20.31
C ASP A 244 -4.80 2.02 19.14
N GLU A 245 -5.66 1.01 19.13
CA GLU A 245 -6.73 0.84 18.15
C GLU A 245 -7.99 1.58 18.58
N GLU A 246 -7.94 2.32 19.70
CA GLU A 246 -9.08 3.15 20.10
C GLU A 246 -9.41 4.16 19.02
N ARG A 247 -10.69 4.30 18.73
CA ARG A 247 -11.19 5.30 17.79
C ARG A 247 -10.77 6.69 18.23
N TYR A 248 -10.42 7.53 17.27
CA TYR A 248 -10.13 8.92 17.57
C TYR A 248 -11.34 9.60 18.16
N GLN A 249 -11.19 10.11 19.39
CA GLN A 249 -12.18 10.91 20.05
C GLN A 249 -11.66 12.35 20.11
N PRO A 250 -12.31 13.28 19.41
CA PRO A 250 -11.93 14.69 19.50
C PRO A 250 -12.22 15.20 20.91
N GLY A 251 -11.45 16.18 21.36
CA GLY A 251 -11.78 16.97 22.55
C GLY A 251 -13.09 17.74 22.36
N ASP A 252 -13.43 18.60 23.32
CA ASP A 252 -14.63 19.45 23.22
C ASP A 252 -14.55 20.38 21.99
N ILE A 253 -15.24 19.99 20.91
CA ILE A 253 -15.31 20.79 19.68
C ILE A 253 -16.42 21.86 19.83
N THR A 254 -16.12 22.93 20.52
CA THR A 254 -17.05 24.07 20.75
C THR A 254 -16.74 25.28 19.88
N GLU A 255 -15.57 25.32 19.24
CA GLU A 255 -15.12 26.46 18.44
C GLU A 255 -15.82 26.54 17.08
N ALA A 256 -15.83 27.74 16.48
CA ALA A 256 -16.32 27.95 15.13
C ALA A 256 -15.49 27.16 14.10
N PRO A 257 -16.06 26.73 12.97
CA PRO A 257 -15.33 26.02 11.94
C PRO A 257 -14.12 26.82 11.42
N ILE A 258 -12.99 26.14 11.21
CA ILE A 258 -11.83 26.72 10.53
C ILE A 258 -12.05 26.72 9.02
N LEU A 259 -12.64 25.66 8.49
CA LEU A 259 -12.97 25.52 7.06
C LEU A 259 -14.50 25.37 6.93
N GLU A 260 -15.07 26.18 6.06
CA GLU A 260 -16.47 26.05 5.64
C GLU A 260 -16.54 26.07 4.11
N VAL A 261 -17.30 25.16 3.54
CA VAL A 261 -17.56 25.04 2.12
C VAL A 261 -19.06 24.98 1.92
N GLU A 262 -19.58 25.88 1.06
CA GLU A 262 -21.01 25.98 0.80
C GLU A 262 -21.29 25.82 -0.70
N GLY A 263 -22.04 24.80 -1.09
CA GLY A 263 -22.52 24.59 -2.47
C GLY A 263 -21.43 24.50 -3.52
N ALA A 264 -20.24 23.99 -3.17
CA ALA A 264 -19.13 23.88 -4.10
C ALA A 264 -19.46 22.92 -5.24
N THR A 265 -19.22 23.35 -6.48
CA THR A 265 -19.51 22.58 -7.68
C THR A 265 -18.37 22.67 -8.67
N VAL A 266 -18.02 21.53 -9.27
CA VAL A 266 -17.11 21.40 -10.43
C VAL A 266 -17.79 20.52 -11.46
N SER A 267 -18.08 21.07 -12.62
CA SER A 267 -18.79 20.38 -13.70
C SER A 267 -18.10 19.10 -14.13
N GLY A 268 -18.85 18.00 -14.14
CA GLY A 268 -18.32 16.68 -14.49
C GLY A 268 -17.57 15.95 -13.36
N ALA A 269 -17.44 16.56 -12.17
CA ALA A 269 -16.77 15.95 -11.03
C ALA A 269 -17.68 15.84 -9.81
N PHE A 270 -18.23 16.97 -9.30
CA PHE A 270 -19.13 16.98 -8.15
C PHE A 270 -20.04 18.22 -8.16
N ALA A 271 -21.16 18.14 -7.44
CA ALA A 271 -22.15 19.20 -7.36
C ALA A 271 -22.59 19.46 -5.92
N GLU A 272 -22.79 20.76 -5.59
CA GLU A 272 -23.40 21.26 -4.36
C GLU A 272 -22.75 20.71 -3.07
N ALA A 273 -21.45 20.37 -3.12
CA ALA A 273 -20.75 19.85 -1.95
C ALA A 273 -20.67 20.92 -0.85
N SER A 274 -21.13 20.56 0.34
CA SER A 274 -21.09 21.44 1.53
C SER A 274 -20.46 20.66 2.70
N LEU A 275 -19.51 21.28 3.39
CA LEU A 275 -18.87 20.68 4.57
C LEU A 275 -18.34 21.77 5.50
N SER A 276 -18.14 21.42 6.75
CA SER A 276 -17.44 22.26 7.72
C SER A 276 -16.49 21.41 8.56
N VAL A 277 -15.31 21.97 8.90
CA VAL A 277 -14.33 21.29 9.75
C VAL A 277 -13.86 22.24 10.83
N ARG A 278 -13.95 21.80 12.09
CA ARG A 278 -13.58 22.59 13.27
C ARG A 278 -12.15 22.32 13.72
N PRO A 279 -11.58 23.19 14.58
CA PRO A 279 -10.31 22.89 15.24
C PRO A 279 -10.38 21.55 15.99
N GLY A 280 -9.38 20.69 15.80
CA GLY A 280 -9.36 19.37 16.46
C GLY A 280 -10.23 18.31 15.82
N GLU A 281 -10.96 18.62 14.75
CA GLU A 281 -11.78 17.67 14.02
C GLU A 281 -10.95 16.95 12.93
N ILE A 282 -11.19 15.65 12.80
CA ILE A 282 -10.72 14.85 11.67
C ILE A 282 -11.95 14.41 10.88
N LEU A 283 -12.21 15.05 9.74
CA LEU A 283 -13.29 14.68 8.83
C LEU A 283 -12.79 13.62 7.85
N GLY A 284 -13.41 12.45 7.84
CA GLY A 284 -13.20 11.41 6.82
C GLY A 284 -14.12 11.63 5.62
N ILE A 285 -13.58 11.62 4.41
CA ILE A 285 -14.37 11.57 3.18
C ILE A 285 -14.07 10.26 2.48
N THR A 286 -15.08 9.38 2.37
CA THR A 286 -14.95 8.10 1.68
C THR A 286 -15.87 8.01 0.48
N GLY A 287 -15.58 7.12 -0.46
CA GLY A 287 -16.36 6.94 -1.67
C GLY A 287 -15.66 5.99 -2.65
N LEU A 288 -16.38 5.49 -3.63
CA LEU A 288 -15.79 4.67 -4.69
C LEU A 288 -14.85 5.50 -5.58
N LEU A 289 -13.99 4.83 -6.33
CA LEU A 289 -13.14 5.46 -7.34
C LEU A 289 -14.03 6.19 -8.35
N GLY A 290 -13.67 7.45 -8.69
CA GLY A 290 -14.45 8.30 -9.58
C GLY A 290 -15.71 8.92 -8.93
N SER A 291 -15.85 8.87 -7.61
CA SER A 291 -16.97 9.51 -6.89
C SER A 291 -16.90 11.04 -6.85
N GLY A 292 -15.79 11.67 -7.18
CA GLY A 292 -15.55 13.10 -7.09
C GLY A 292 -14.75 13.54 -5.84
N ARG A 293 -14.39 12.62 -4.95
CA ARG A 293 -13.69 12.91 -3.68
C ARG A 293 -12.30 13.54 -3.88
N THR A 294 -11.54 13.05 -4.87
CA THR A 294 -10.23 13.59 -5.21
C THR A 294 -10.34 14.98 -5.81
N GLU A 295 -11.29 15.19 -6.70
CA GLU A 295 -11.58 16.46 -7.33
C GLU A 295 -12.02 17.51 -6.30
N LEU A 296 -12.80 17.12 -5.28
CA LEU A 296 -13.17 17.98 -4.16
C LEU A 296 -11.91 18.43 -3.41
N ALA A 297 -11.01 17.48 -3.04
CA ALA A 297 -9.76 17.83 -2.36
C ALA A 297 -8.88 18.78 -3.17
N MET A 298 -8.74 18.50 -4.48
CA MET A 298 -7.98 19.36 -5.39
C MET A 298 -8.57 20.77 -5.49
N SER A 299 -9.90 20.88 -5.46
CA SER A 299 -10.59 22.17 -5.48
C SER A 299 -10.36 22.96 -4.19
N LEU A 300 -10.41 22.30 -3.04
CA LEU A 300 -10.13 22.92 -1.75
C LEU A 300 -8.66 23.37 -1.60
N PHE A 301 -7.77 22.84 -2.42
CA PHE A 301 -6.37 23.26 -2.48
C PHE A 301 -6.07 24.20 -3.66
N GLY A 302 -7.08 24.60 -4.43
CA GLY A 302 -6.94 25.53 -5.56
C GLY A 302 -6.28 24.93 -6.80
N MET A 303 -6.15 23.60 -6.90
CA MET A 303 -5.65 22.92 -8.10
C MET A 303 -6.72 22.79 -9.18
N LEU A 304 -7.98 22.72 -8.76
CA LEU A 304 -9.13 22.64 -9.63
C LEU A 304 -10.09 23.81 -9.28
N PRO A 305 -10.37 24.74 -10.20
CA PRO A 305 -11.24 25.88 -9.90
C PRO A 305 -12.68 25.44 -9.69
N LEU A 306 -13.40 26.07 -8.74
CA LEU A 306 -14.82 25.89 -8.57
C LEU A 306 -15.60 26.65 -9.66
N ASP A 307 -16.64 26.02 -10.20
CA ASP A 307 -17.61 26.69 -11.08
C ASP A 307 -18.59 27.55 -10.28
N SER A 308 -18.96 27.06 -9.07
CA SER A 308 -19.84 27.78 -8.13
C SER A 308 -19.55 27.32 -6.69
N GLY A 309 -20.11 28.05 -5.74
CA GLY A 309 -19.97 27.80 -4.30
C GLY A 309 -19.03 28.78 -3.63
N ARG A 310 -18.82 28.59 -2.33
CA ARG A 310 -18.04 29.48 -1.49
C ARG A 310 -17.15 28.68 -0.53
N ILE A 311 -15.95 29.17 -0.34
CA ILE A 311 -15.00 28.64 0.67
C ILE A 311 -14.69 29.74 1.66
N ARG A 312 -14.79 29.43 2.97
CA ARG A 312 -14.32 30.29 4.05
C ARG A 312 -13.24 29.58 4.86
N VAL A 313 -12.22 30.32 5.21
CA VAL A 313 -11.17 29.88 6.12
C VAL A 313 -11.09 30.86 7.29
N LYS A 314 -11.25 30.37 8.52
CA LYS A 314 -11.31 31.20 9.75
C LYS A 314 -12.35 32.32 9.64
N GLY A 315 -13.53 32.00 9.08
CA GLY A 315 -14.64 32.91 8.88
C GLY A 315 -14.45 33.96 7.77
N GLN A 316 -13.37 33.92 7.02
CA GLN A 316 -13.10 34.83 5.90
C GLN A 316 -13.32 34.14 4.56
N ASP A 317 -14.05 34.79 3.67
CA ASP A 317 -14.23 34.29 2.31
C ASP A 317 -12.89 34.26 1.57
N VAL A 318 -12.55 33.12 0.98
CA VAL A 318 -11.32 32.95 0.21
C VAL A 318 -11.63 32.54 -1.23
N THR A 319 -10.94 33.15 -2.19
CA THR A 319 -11.02 32.75 -3.59
C THR A 319 -9.72 32.07 -3.98
N LEU A 320 -9.80 30.76 -4.18
CA LEU A 320 -8.64 29.94 -4.53
C LEU A 320 -8.46 29.90 -6.07
N ARG A 321 -7.60 30.77 -6.59
CA ARG A 321 -7.22 30.81 -8.02
C ARG A 321 -6.03 29.90 -8.32
N GLY A 322 -5.40 29.35 -7.30
CA GLY A 322 -4.26 28.46 -7.40
C GLY A 322 -3.73 28.05 -6.03
N VAL A 323 -2.76 27.14 -6.05
CA VAL A 323 -2.13 26.57 -4.86
C VAL A 323 -1.53 27.64 -3.90
N ARG A 324 -1.02 28.74 -4.45
CA ARG A 324 -0.47 29.83 -3.60
C ARG A 324 -1.54 30.50 -2.74
N ASP A 325 -2.76 30.66 -3.27
CA ASP A 325 -3.86 31.26 -2.49
C ASP A 325 -4.27 30.31 -1.36
N ALA A 326 -4.30 28.98 -1.63
CA ALA A 326 -4.59 27.96 -0.61
C ALA A 326 -3.55 27.95 0.50
N ILE A 327 -2.25 27.97 0.16
CA ILE A 327 -1.17 28.05 1.14
C ILE A 327 -1.27 29.33 1.97
N ALA A 328 -1.53 30.48 1.33
CA ALA A 328 -1.70 31.76 2.02
C ALA A 328 -2.93 31.78 2.95
N ALA A 329 -4.00 31.05 2.59
CA ALA A 329 -5.18 30.82 3.45
C ALA A 329 -4.92 29.82 4.58
N GLY A 330 -3.78 29.17 4.61
CA GLY A 330 -3.42 28.17 5.63
C GLY A 330 -3.97 26.78 5.33
N ILE A 331 -4.17 26.43 4.08
CA ILE A 331 -4.58 25.09 3.62
C ILE A 331 -3.35 24.37 3.06
N ALA A 332 -3.17 23.10 3.43
CA ALA A 332 -2.15 22.20 2.88
C ALA A 332 -2.78 20.93 2.32
N TYR A 333 -2.12 20.31 1.34
CA TYR A 333 -2.62 19.13 0.64
C TYR A 333 -1.53 18.08 0.46
N VAL A 334 -1.81 16.87 0.93
CA VAL A 334 -0.98 15.67 0.71
C VAL A 334 -1.64 14.83 -0.38
N PRO A 335 -0.99 14.66 -1.54
CA PRO A 335 -1.54 13.88 -2.65
C PRO A 335 -1.50 12.38 -2.39
N GLU A 336 -2.32 11.63 -3.14
CA GLU A 336 -2.37 10.17 -3.08
C GLU A 336 -1.09 9.54 -3.64
N ASP A 337 -0.65 10.01 -4.82
CA ASP A 337 0.62 9.56 -5.40
C ASP A 337 1.79 10.43 -4.94
N ARG A 338 2.45 9.98 -3.86
CA ARG A 338 3.62 10.67 -3.33
C ARG A 338 4.80 10.70 -4.28
N LEU A 339 4.93 9.72 -5.20
CA LEU A 339 6.10 9.58 -6.05
C LEU A 339 6.08 10.53 -7.25
N THR A 340 4.90 10.77 -7.82
CA THR A 340 4.75 11.64 -8.99
C THR A 340 4.31 13.05 -8.62
N GLU A 341 3.52 13.22 -7.55
CA GLU A 341 2.93 14.50 -7.15
C GLU A 341 3.50 15.05 -5.84
N GLY A 342 3.90 14.15 -4.93
CA GLY A 342 4.32 14.54 -3.59
C GLY A 342 5.78 14.94 -3.46
N LEU A 343 6.70 14.32 -4.20
CA LEU A 343 8.14 14.39 -3.97
C LEU A 343 8.94 14.66 -5.26
N PHE A 344 10.02 15.39 -5.12
CA PHE A 344 11.08 15.49 -6.11
C PHE A 344 12.11 14.38 -5.83
N LEU A 345 11.92 13.19 -6.40
CA LEU A 345 12.63 11.95 -6.04
C LEU A 345 14.17 12.05 -6.12
N SER A 346 14.70 12.84 -7.06
CA SER A 346 16.15 13.05 -7.24
C SER A 346 16.74 14.14 -6.32
N ARG A 347 15.88 14.88 -5.59
CA ARG A 347 16.31 15.92 -4.67
C ARG A 347 16.52 15.37 -3.26
N SER A 348 17.23 16.13 -2.44
CA SER A 348 17.48 15.75 -1.07
C SER A 348 16.20 15.76 -0.22
N ILE A 349 16.22 15.05 0.89
CA ILE A 349 15.15 15.03 1.90
C ILE A 349 14.89 16.47 2.39
N GLY A 350 15.97 17.20 2.71
CA GLY A 350 15.87 18.58 3.19
C GLY A 350 15.25 19.53 2.15
N GLU A 351 15.69 19.47 0.87
CA GLU A 351 15.09 20.26 -0.20
C GLU A 351 13.59 19.97 -0.38
N ASN A 352 13.17 18.70 -0.31
CA ASN A 352 11.75 18.33 -0.37
C ASN A 352 10.94 18.94 0.78
N ILE A 353 11.49 18.97 1.99
CA ILE A 353 10.81 19.55 3.17
C ILE A 353 10.64 21.06 3.03
N THR A 354 11.66 21.78 2.60
CA THR A 354 11.70 23.24 2.68
C THR A 354 11.19 23.96 1.42
N ILE A 355 10.97 23.24 0.32
CA ILE A 355 10.60 23.85 -0.98
C ILE A 355 9.31 24.69 -0.90
N SER A 356 8.32 24.26 -0.13
CA SER A 356 7.02 24.96 -0.03
C SER A 356 7.09 26.22 0.84
N GLU A 357 8.15 26.40 1.62
CA GLU A 357 8.43 27.58 2.48
C GLU A 357 9.59 28.44 1.98
N MET A 358 10.10 28.22 0.78
CA MET A 358 11.32 28.86 0.30
C MET A 358 11.28 30.40 0.37
N GLU A 359 10.10 31.00 0.22
CA GLU A 359 9.91 32.44 0.33
C GLU A 359 10.25 32.96 1.75
N SER A 360 9.97 32.17 2.80
CA SER A 360 10.23 32.55 4.19
C SER A 360 11.73 32.62 4.53
N PHE A 361 12.57 31.92 3.75
CA PHE A 361 14.02 31.91 3.90
C PHE A 361 14.72 32.98 3.04
N THR A 362 13.96 33.79 2.30
CA THR A 362 14.51 34.85 1.45
C THR A 362 14.65 36.14 2.23
N LYS A 363 15.90 36.61 2.39
CA LYS A 363 16.24 37.88 3.03
C LYS A 363 16.10 39.07 2.07
N ALA A 364 16.27 40.28 2.59
CA ALA A 364 16.38 41.50 1.79
C ALA A 364 17.40 41.29 0.64
N LEU A 365 17.11 41.86 -0.52
CA LEU A 365 17.92 41.75 -1.75
C LEU A 365 17.92 40.34 -2.39
N GLY A 366 17.02 39.42 -2.01
CA GLY A 366 16.88 38.10 -2.63
C GLY A 366 17.91 37.07 -2.16
N PHE A 367 18.69 37.34 -1.12
CA PHE A 367 19.62 36.38 -0.56
C PHE A 367 18.90 35.30 0.25
N ILE A 368 19.25 34.03 0.02
CA ILE A 368 18.67 32.87 0.74
C ILE A 368 19.48 32.61 2.03
N ASP A 369 18.77 32.46 3.16
CA ASP A 369 19.36 32.07 4.44
C ASP A 369 19.58 30.55 4.52
N LYS A 370 20.71 30.09 4.00
CA LYS A 370 21.09 28.67 4.00
C LYS A 370 21.20 28.07 5.42
N LYS A 371 21.42 28.88 6.46
CA LYS A 371 21.49 28.39 7.83
C LYS A 371 20.08 28.09 8.33
N ALA A 372 19.14 29.02 8.15
CA ALA A 372 17.74 28.82 8.52
C ALA A 372 17.11 27.60 7.82
N ILE A 373 17.41 27.41 6.54
CA ILE A 373 16.99 26.23 5.80
C ILE A 373 17.48 24.93 6.47
N ARG A 374 18.79 24.82 6.75
CA ARG A 374 19.34 23.61 7.40
C ARG A 374 18.79 23.35 8.79
N ASP A 375 18.51 24.42 9.54
CA ASP A 375 17.94 24.29 10.88
C ASP A 375 16.48 23.77 10.78
N GLU A 376 15.71 24.25 9.81
CA GLU A 376 14.34 23.78 9.57
C GLU A 376 14.31 22.33 9.04
N GLU A 377 15.20 21.97 8.11
CA GLU A 377 15.38 20.58 7.64
C GLU A 377 15.59 19.60 8.80
N LYS A 378 16.55 19.92 9.68
CA LYS A 378 16.86 19.08 10.85
C LYS A 378 15.70 19.01 11.84
N LYS A 379 14.99 20.11 12.04
CA LYS A 379 13.83 20.19 12.93
C LYS A 379 12.73 19.24 12.45
N TRP A 380 12.37 19.27 11.16
CA TRP A 380 11.30 18.43 10.62
C TRP A 380 11.69 16.98 10.54
N VAL A 381 12.91 16.64 10.15
CA VAL A 381 13.42 15.26 10.17
C VAL A 381 13.31 14.69 11.59
N LYS A 382 13.68 15.45 12.62
CA LYS A 382 13.56 15.04 14.02
C LYS A 382 12.10 14.96 14.48
N ARG A 383 11.27 15.95 14.13
CA ARG A 383 9.88 16.05 14.61
C ARG A 383 9.01 14.90 14.12
N LEU A 384 9.19 14.49 12.87
CA LEU A 384 8.44 13.37 12.28
C LEU A 384 9.19 12.03 12.35
N ASP A 385 10.33 11.99 13.05
CA ASP A 385 11.14 10.78 13.18
C ASP A 385 11.42 10.12 11.80
N VAL A 386 11.92 10.95 10.85
CA VAL A 386 12.33 10.44 9.52
C VAL A 386 13.65 9.71 9.66
N VAL A 387 13.65 8.41 9.37
CA VAL A 387 14.86 7.59 9.50
C VAL A 387 15.79 7.84 8.32
N THR A 388 16.79 8.69 8.54
CA THR A 388 17.86 9.00 7.58
C THR A 388 19.15 9.30 8.30
N PRO A 389 20.33 8.91 7.75
CA PRO A 389 21.63 9.31 8.29
C PRO A 389 21.94 10.79 8.05
N ASP A 390 21.43 11.35 6.93
CA ASP A 390 21.66 12.75 6.55
C ASP A 390 20.49 13.30 5.72
N PRO A 391 19.91 14.47 6.07
CA PRO A 391 18.90 15.14 5.26
C PRO A 391 19.35 15.52 3.84
N ALA A 392 20.66 15.53 3.57
CA ALA A 392 21.22 15.77 2.23
C ALA A 392 21.09 14.58 1.28
N ASN A 393 20.74 13.38 1.79
CA ASN A 393 20.49 12.21 0.93
C ASN A 393 19.25 12.40 0.06
N ALA A 394 19.27 11.82 -1.13
CA ALA A 394 18.12 11.85 -2.04
C ALA A 394 16.92 11.10 -1.42
N VAL A 395 15.71 11.67 -1.57
CA VAL A 395 14.50 11.14 -0.94
C VAL A 395 14.10 9.75 -1.46
N ASN A 396 14.51 9.38 -2.67
CA ASN A 396 14.29 8.05 -3.23
C ASN A 396 15.05 6.93 -2.51
N THR A 397 15.99 7.25 -1.62
CA THR A 397 16.70 6.27 -0.78
C THR A 397 15.89 5.84 0.44
N LEU A 398 14.80 6.53 0.74
CA LEU A 398 13.93 6.24 1.88
C LEU A 398 12.91 5.14 1.58
N SER A 399 12.47 4.44 2.64
CA SER A 399 11.28 3.58 2.58
C SER A 399 10.02 4.40 2.34
N GLY A 400 8.95 3.76 1.81
CA GLY A 400 7.67 4.42 1.51
C GLY A 400 7.10 5.21 2.70
N GLY A 401 7.15 4.65 3.91
CA GLY A 401 6.68 5.33 5.11
C GLY A 401 7.51 6.56 5.46
N ASN A 402 8.85 6.52 5.32
CA ASN A 402 9.69 7.69 5.52
C ASN A 402 9.49 8.74 4.41
N GLN A 403 9.27 8.33 3.17
CA GLN A 403 8.89 9.24 2.09
C GLN A 403 7.58 9.97 2.40
N GLN A 404 6.57 9.27 2.92
CA GLN A 404 5.30 9.87 3.33
C GLN A 404 5.47 10.89 4.46
N LYS A 405 6.34 10.58 5.43
CA LYS A 405 6.71 11.55 6.49
C LYS A 405 7.38 12.81 5.92
N VAL A 406 8.18 12.67 4.85
CA VAL A 406 8.78 13.84 4.16
C VAL A 406 7.71 14.67 3.46
N VAL A 407 6.71 14.04 2.81
CA VAL A 407 5.57 14.78 2.22
C VAL A 407 4.78 15.52 3.31
N LEU A 408 4.52 14.88 4.45
CA LEU A 408 3.89 15.54 5.60
C LEU A 408 4.73 16.71 6.11
N ALA A 409 6.04 16.51 6.29
CA ALA A 409 6.96 17.56 6.73
C ALA A 409 6.92 18.77 5.80
N LYS A 410 6.94 18.56 4.48
CA LYS A 410 6.86 19.60 3.45
C LYS A 410 5.66 20.53 3.65
N TRP A 411 4.50 19.93 3.91
CA TRP A 411 3.27 20.70 4.07
C TRP A 411 3.09 21.27 5.47
N LEU A 412 3.50 20.56 6.51
CA LEU A 412 3.48 21.06 7.89
C LEU A 412 4.44 22.22 8.12
N ALA A 413 5.52 22.31 7.33
CA ALA A 413 6.45 23.43 7.35
C ALA A 413 5.75 24.75 7.01
N THR A 414 4.73 24.76 6.15
CA THR A 414 3.92 25.94 5.83
C THR A 414 2.99 26.41 6.97
N LYS A 415 2.95 25.67 8.10
CA LYS A 415 2.13 25.96 9.30
C LYS A 415 0.63 26.06 8.97
N PRO A 416 0.05 25.08 8.31
CA PRO A 416 -1.34 25.13 7.91
C PRO A 416 -2.28 25.06 9.12
N SER A 417 -3.48 25.64 8.97
CA SER A 417 -4.60 25.44 9.90
C SER A 417 -5.54 24.34 9.44
N VAL A 418 -5.51 24.02 8.14
CA VAL A 418 -6.27 22.93 7.51
C VAL A 418 -5.31 22.02 6.76
N LEU A 419 -5.35 20.72 7.03
CA LEU A 419 -4.56 19.70 6.36
C LEU A 419 -5.48 18.70 5.65
N ILE A 420 -5.40 18.65 4.33
CA ILE A 420 -6.14 17.72 3.49
C ILE A 420 -5.19 16.61 3.06
N LEU A 421 -5.57 15.35 3.29
CA LEU A 421 -4.78 14.18 2.93
C LEU A 421 -5.61 13.25 2.03
N ASN A 422 -5.14 13.05 0.82
CA ASN A 422 -5.73 12.08 -0.11
C ASN A 422 -4.93 10.79 -0.05
N GLY A 423 -5.51 9.72 0.50
CA GLY A 423 -4.86 8.42 0.64
C GLY A 423 -3.55 8.46 1.46
N PRO A 424 -3.53 9.02 2.71
CA PRO A 424 -2.26 9.28 3.42
C PRO A 424 -1.43 8.04 3.69
N THR A 425 -2.03 6.85 3.65
CA THR A 425 -1.38 5.57 3.96
C THR A 425 -1.26 4.63 2.77
N VAL A 426 -1.57 5.11 1.56
CA VAL A 426 -1.45 4.32 0.33
C VAL A 426 0.02 3.96 0.07
N GLY A 427 0.29 2.65 -0.11
CA GLY A 427 1.62 2.14 -0.42
C GLY A 427 2.67 2.32 0.69
N VAL A 428 2.25 2.38 1.96
CA VAL A 428 3.13 2.35 3.13
C VAL A 428 2.91 1.07 3.92
N ASP A 429 3.93 0.65 4.67
CA ASP A 429 3.84 -0.51 5.55
C ASP A 429 2.96 -0.23 6.79
N ILE A 430 2.53 -1.30 7.46
CA ILE A 430 1.61 -1.22 8.60
C ILE A 430 2.15 -0.32 9.73
N GLY A 431 3.42 -0.45 10.09
CA GLY A 431 4.02 0.36 11.15
C GLY A 431 4.05 1.84 10.79
N SER A 432 4.35 2.15 9.53
CA SER A 432 4.30 3.52 9.01
C SER A 432 2.87 4.05 8.99
N LYS A 433 1.86 3.23 8.63
CA LYS A 433 0.44 3.60 8.66
C LYS A 433 0.03 4.08 10.05
N PHE A 434 0.30 3.29 11.09
CA PHE A 434 0.00 3.67 12.48
C PHE A 434 0.75 4.93 12.92
N THR A 435 2.03 5.07 12.54
CA THR A 435 2.82 6.26 12.87
C THR A 435 2.22 7.51 12.23
N ILE A 436 1.77 7.44 10.98
CA ILE A 436 1.11 8.54 10.27
C ILE A 436 -0.19 8.91 10.99
N HIS A 437 -1.04 7.95 11.33
CA HIS A 437 -2.28 8.20 12.06
C HIS A 437 -2.02 8.85 13.43
N SER A 438 -1.02 8.38 14.17
CA SER A 438 -0.64 8.99 15.45
C SER A 438 -0.22 10.47 15.27
N ILE A 439 0.55 10.77 14.22
CA ILE A 439 0.93 12.15 13.89
C ILE A 439 -0.34 12.98 13.58
N LEU A 440 -1.27 12.47 12.79
CA LEU A 440 -2.49 13.19 12.43
C LEU A 440 -3.39 13.46 13.64
N ARG A 441 -3.55 12.48 14.54
CA ARG A 441 -4.28 12.63 15.81
C ARG A 441 -3.61 13.67 16.72
N GLU A 442 -2.28 13.68 16.82
CA GLU A 442 -1.54 14.68 17.58
C GLU A 442 -1.73 16.09 17.00
N LEU A 443 -1.68 16.25 15.68
CA LEU A 443 -1.92 17.51 14.99
C LEU A 443 -3.34 18.03 15.23
N ALA A 444 -4.33 17.16 15.14
CA ALA A 444 -5.71 17.49 15.43
C ALA A 444 -5.87 17.91 16.90
N ALA A 445 -5.30 17.15 17.85
CA ALA A 445 -5.32 17.52 19.27
C ALA A 445 -4.66 18.89 19.57
N GLN A 446 -3.75 19.35 18.69
CA GLN A 446 -3.16 20.69 18.74
C GLN A 446 -4.04 21.78 18.07
N GLY A 447 -5.25 21.43 17.64
CA GLY A 447 -6.23 22.37 17.06
C GLY A 447 -6.19 22.48 15.53
N MET A 448 -5.46 21.61 14.83
CA MET A 448 -5.49 21.58 13.35
C MET A 448 -6.81 20.93 12.88
N ALA A 449 -7.45 21.48 11.85
CA ALA A 449 -8.53 20.83 11.14
C ALA A 449 -7.93 19.87 10.10
N VAL A 450 -8.35 18.60 10.14
CA VAL A 450 -7.82 17.55 9.26
C VAL A 450 -8.93 16.96 8.41
N ILE A 451 -8.67 16.78 7.11
CA ILE A 451 -9.55 16.05 6.20
C ILE A 451 -8.77 14.83 5.67
N ILE A 452 -9.28 13.64 5.91
CA ILE A 452 -8.73 12.39 5.38
C ILE A 452 -9.65 11.87 4.28
N ILE A 453 -9.14 11.72 3.08
CA ILE A 453 -9.83 11.10 1.96
C ILE A 453 -9.26 9.71 1.81
N SER A 454 -10.08 8.67 1.96
CA SER A 454 -9.63 7.29 1.88
C SER A 454 -10.75 6.34 1.42
N ASP A 455 -10.37 5.28 0.71
CA ASP A 455 -11.23 4.13 0.41
C ASP A 455 -11.05 2.98 1.41
N ASP A 456 -10.10 3.10 2.33
CA ASP A 456 -9.91 2.18 3.45
C ASP A 456 -10.93 2.49 4.55
N ILE A 457 -11.99 1.68 4.59
CA ILE A 457 -13.11 1.85 5.53
C ILE A 457 -12.63 1.78 6.98
N ALA A 458 -11.73 0.86 7.31
CA ALA A 458 -11.18 0.71 8.65
C ALA A 458 -10.37 1.95 9.06
N GLU A 459 -9.60 2.53 8.11
CA GLU A 459 -8.86 3.78 8.35
C GLU A 459 -9.79 4.93 8.73
N VAL A 460 -10.87 5.12 7.96
CA VAL A 460 -11.83 6.21 8.18
C VAL A 460 -12.60 6.01 9.48
N LEU A 461 -13.09 4.79 9.76
CA LEU A 461 -13.84 4.48 10.99
C LEU A 461 -13.00 4.64 12.27
N THR A 462 -11.70 4.35 12.20
CA THR A 462 -10.81 4.39 13.37
C THR A 462 -10.23 5.77 13.64
N ASN A 463 -9.95 6.55 12.57
CA ASN A 463 -9.16 7.76 12.71
C ASN A 463 -9.95 9.07 12.53
N CYS A 464 -11.20 9.01 12.10
CA CYS A 464 -12.01 10.21 11.87
C CYS A 464 -13.05 10.41 12.99
N SER A 465 -13.29 11.67 13.34
CA SER A 465 -14.33 12.06 14.28
C SER A 465 -15.72 12.15 13.63
N THR A 466 -15.73 12.46 12.33
CA THR A 466 -16.94 12.51 11.49
C THR A 466 -16.62 11.93 10.12
N ILE A 467 -17.61 11.36 9.44
CA ILE A 467 -17.46 10.75 8.11
C ILE A 467 -18.51 11.34 7.17
N ALA A 468 -18.08 11.74 5.96
CA ALA A 468 -18.98 12.04 4.86
C ALA A 468 -18.72 11.07 3.68
N ILE A 469 -19.78 10.68 3.00
CA ILE A 469 -19.72 9.76 1.86
C ILE A 469 -19.86 10.54 0.57
N MET A 470 -18.87 10.42 -0.32
CA MET A 470 -18.92 10.99 -1.67
C MET A 470 -19.43 9.94 -2.64
N ARG A 471 -20.57 10.20 -3.30
CA ARG A 471 -21.21 9.27 -4.21
C ARG A 471 -21.72 9.98 -5.45
N ALA A 472 -21.28 9.53 -6.63
CA ALA A 472 -21.71 10.09 -7.91
C ALA A 472 -21.67 11.62 -7.95
N GLY A 473 -20.65 12.24 -7.38
CA GLY A 473 -20.47 13.68 -7.33
C GLY A 473 -21.23 14.39 -6.20
N HIS A 474 -21.94 13.68 -5.32
CA HIS A 474 -22.67 14.28 -4.19
C HIS A 474 -22.05 13.88 -2.86
N LEU A 475 -21.84 14.85 -1.98
CA LEU A 475 -21.34 14.66 -0.63
C LEU A 475 -22.52 14.51 0.35
N SER A 476 -22.51 13.47 1.17
CA SER A 476 -23.51 13.27 2.22
C SER A 476 -23.33 14.24 3.39
N ASP A 477 -24.37 14.37 4.21
CA ASP A 477 -24.19 14.96 5.54
C ASP A 477 -23.19 14.16 6.38
N PRO A 478 -22.48 14.81 7.32
CA PRO A 478 -21.55 14.15 8.21
C PRO A 478 -22.25 13.11 9.11
N ILE A 479 -21.66 11.92 9.21
CA ILE A 479 -22.14 10.78 10.00
C ILE A 479 -21.16 10.54 11.15
N ASN A 480 -21.68 10.24 12.34
CA ASN A 480 -20.85 9.83 13.46
C ASN A 480 -20.32 8.39 13.23
N PRO A 481 -18.99 8.15 13.18
CA PRO A 481 -18.43 6.82 12.98
C PRO A 481 -18.80 5.82 14.08
N ASP A 482 -19.15 6.26 15.30
CA ASP A 482 -19.57 5.38 16.39
C ASP A 482 -20.90 4.66 16.11
N THR A 483 -21.70 5.20 15.18
CA THR A 483 -22.97 4.62 14.76
C THR A 483 -22.86 3.65 13.59
N LEU A 484 -21.64 3.42 13.07
CA LEU A 484 -21.40 2.61 11.87
C LEU A 484 -20.46 1.44 12.16
N THR A 485 -20.80 0.30 11.56
CA THR A 485 -19.90 -0.84 11.41
C THR A 485 -19.23 -0.82 10.02
N GLU A 486 -18.11 -1.55 9.85
CA GLU A 486 -17.46 -1.70 8.53
C GLU A 486 -18.44 -2.25 7.46
N ALA A 487 -19.31 -3.20 7.85
CA ALA A 487 -20.29 -3.80 6.96
C ALA A 487 -21.36 -2.79 6.51
N GLU A 488 -21.83 -1.95 7.43
CA GLU A 488 -22.81 -0.90 7.14
C GLU A 488 -22.23 0.18 6.25
N LEU A 489 -21.00 0.65 6.52
CA LEU A 489 -20.36 1.64 5.68
C LEU A 489 -20.06 1.06 4.27
N THR A 490 -19.66 -0.21 4.18
CA THR A 490 -19.48 -0.91 2.89
C THR A 490 -20.81 -0.98 2.12
N ARG A 491 -21.92 -1.28 2.82
CA ARG A 491 -23.23 -1.31 2.19
C ARG A 491 -23.64 0.08 1.69
N LEU A 492 -23.48 1.12 2.51
CA LEU A 492 -23.76 2.49 2.11
C LEU A 492 -22.95 2.95 0.90
N LEU A 493 -21.70 2.48 0.74
CA LEU A 493 -20.89 2.78 -0.42
C LEU A 493 -21.34 2.05 -1.70
N SER A 494 -21.98 0.87 -1.56
CA SER A 494 -22.37 0.01 -2.69
C SER A 494 -23.85 0.17 -3.10
N GLU A 495 -24.70 0.80 -2.28
CA GLU A 495 -26.10 1.04 -2.61
C GLU A 495 -26.22 2.07 -3.74
N ASP A 496 -26.67 1.62 -4.92
CA ASP A 496 -27.10 2.52 -5.99
C ASP A 496 -28.32 3.32 -5.50
N GLN A 497 -28.22 4.64 -5.51
CA GLN A 497 -29.43 5.46 -5.38
C GLN A 497 -30.26 5.25 -6.65
N ALA A 498 -31.36 4.50 -6.54
CA ALA A 498 -32.44 4.67 -7.50
C ALA A 498 -32.84 6.17 -7.48
N PRO A 499 -32.93 6.83 -8.64
CA PRO A 499 -33.35 8.23 -8.68
C PRO A 499 -34.69 8.34 -7.94
N ALA A 500 -34.79 9.30 -7.03
CA ALA A 500 -36.03 9.61 -6.32
C ALA A 500 -37.13 9.77 -7.38
N SER A 501 -38.06 8.80 -7.40
CA SER A 501 -39.21 8.86 -8.28
C SER A 501 -39.95 10.15 -7.92
N SER A 502 -39.94 11.11 -8.84
CA SER A 502 -40.84 12.24 -8.84
C SER A 502 -42.28 11.69 -8.81
N THR A 503 -42.87 11.68 -7.63
CA THR A 503 -44.32 11.58 -7.46
C THR A 503 -44.92 12.88 -7.99
N GLU A 504 -45.06 12.98 -9.30
CA GLU A 504 -46.08 13.87 -9.85
C GLU A 504 -47.44 13.20 -9.73
N GLY A 505 -48.13 13.58 -8.67
CA GLY A 505 -49.56 13.43 -8.60
C GLY A 505 -50.21 14.26 -9.71
N GLY A 506 -50.73 13.60 -10.71
CA GLY A 506 -51.64 14.16 -11.70
C GLY A 506 -53.03 13.77 -11.31
N GLU A 507 -53.75 14.62 -10.57
CA GLU A 507 -55.20 14.74 -10.64
C GLU A 507 -55.52 15.74 -11.76
N ASN A 508 -56.13 15.29 -12.81
CA ASN A 508 -57.41 15.68 -13.47
C ASN A 508 -57.40 15.16 -14.90
#